data_a4586f4f7606208abd49e625321d7481
#
_entry.id   a4586f4f7606208abd49e625321d7481
#
_cell.length_a   1.000
_cell.length_b   1.000
_cell.length_c   1.000
_cell.angle_alpha   90.00
_cell.angle_beta   90.00
_cell.angle_gamma   90.00
#
_symmetry.space_group_name_H-M   'P 1'
#
loop_
_entity.id
_entity.type
_entity.pdbx_description
1 polymer ?
#
loop_
_entity_poly.entity_id
_entity_poly.type
_entity_poly.pdbx_seq_one_letter_code
_entity_poly.pdbx_strand_id
1 'polypeptide(L)'
;MQQYLEAGKVVTTHGVRGEMKLELWCDGVDFLKKTGRLYASAKGGKCYNIISIRPQGQMALLQLEGVNDMDAARALRGKVFYFDRSDATLPEGRWYVADLIGCEVRDADTGKVYGVVTSVDHPGAQDIYTVKSPSGREYMFPGVDAFLKERNPPEGYILVTPIPGLLDDDFDSEREEE
;
A
#
# COMPACT_ATOMS: atom_id res chain seq x y z
N MET A 1 12.13 4.72 5.15
CA MET A 1 10.71 4.35 5.36
C MET A 1 9.92 5.58 5.82
N GLN A 2 8.70 5.75 5.32
CA GLN A 2 7.83 6.88 5.68
C GLN A 2 7.16 6.63 7.05
N GLN A 3 7.08 7.67 7.88
CA GLN A 3 6.41 7.60 9.19
C GLN A 3 4.88 7.64 9.06
N TYR A 4 4.37 8.46 8.15
CA TYR A 4 2.93 8.61 7.90
C TYR A 4 2.58 8.01 6.55
N LEU A 5 1.65 7.06 6.56
CA LEU A 5 1.21 6.30 5.39
C LEU A 5 -0.23 6.68 5.03
N GLU A 6 -0.56 6.62 3.75
CA GLU A 6 -1.90 6.97 3.28
C GLU A 6 -2.96 6.02 3.82
N ALA A 7 -3.96 6.57 4.48
CA ALA A 7 -5.12 5.84 5.00
C ALA A 7 -6.26 5.80 3.99
N GLY A 8 -6.45 6.89 3.26
CA GLY A 8 -7.52 7.02 2.29
C GLY A 8 -7.90 8.47 2.01
N LYS A 9 -8.89 8.65 1.14
CA LYS A 9 -9.35 9.94 0.66
C LYS A 9 -10.82 10.17 0.96
N VAL A 10 -11.15 11.35 1.49
CA VAL A 10 -12.53 11.77 1.67
C VAL A 10 -13.16 12.09 0.31
N VAL A 11 -14.17 11.34 -0.09
CA VAL A 11 -14.85 11.48 -1.37
C VAL A 11 -16.01 12.47 -1.28
N THR A 12 -16.85 12.32 -0.25
CA THR A 12 -18.04 13.17 -0.06
C THR A 12 -18.51 13.14 1.39
N THR A 13 -19.43 14.05 1.73
CA THR A 13 -20.14 14.04 3.02
C THR A 13 -21.22 12.97 3.05
N HIS A 14 -21.61 12.54 4.24
CA HIS A 14 -22.73 11.64 4.47
C HIS A 14 -23.62 12.18 5.58
N GLY A 15 -24.91 12.44 5.27
CA GLY A 15 -25.84 13.03 6.23
C GLY A 15 -25.44 14.42 6.69
N VAL A 16 -25.92 14.83 7.86
CA VAL A 16 -25.78 16.19 8.40
C VAL A 16 -24.93 16.28 9.67
N ARG A 17 -24.48 15.13 10.18
CA ARG A 17 -23.79 15.04 11.49
C ARG A 17 -22.25 14.97 11.37
N GLY A 18 -21.70 15.38 10.24
CA GLY A 18 -20.24 15.39 10.03
C GLY A 18 -19.65 14.05 9.58
N GLU A 19 -20.47 13.03 9.28
CA GLU A 19 -19.96 11.80 8.67
C GLU A 19 -19.48 12.04 7.22
N MET A 20 -18.44 11.31 6.83
CA MET A 20 -17.84 11.40 5.50
C MET A 20 -17.64 10.01 4.90
N LYS A 21 -17.74 9.90 3.58
CA LYS A 21 -17.33 8.70 2.85
C LYS A 21 -15.84 8.77 2.59
N LEU A 22 -15.11 7.76 3.08
CA LEU A 22 -13.68 7.58 2.90
C LEU A 22 -13.44 6.42 1.94
N GLU A 23 -12.75 6.68 0.84
CA GLU A 23 -12.13 5.66 0.01
C GLU A 23 -10.88 5.14 0.75
N LEU A 24 -10.86 3.85 1.04
CA LEU A 24 -9.78 3.23 1.82
C LEU A 24 -8.61 2.84 0.93
N TRP A 25 -7.39 3.19 1.37
CA TRP A 25 -6.13 2.82 0.72
C TRP A 25 -5.22 1.99 1.63
N CYS A 26 -5.75 1.54 2.76
CA CYS A 26 -5.07 0.71 3.75
C CYS A 26 -5.87 -0.58 4.02
N ASP A 27 -5.42 -1.40 4.96
CA ASP A 27 -5.94 -2.75 5.27
C ASP A 27 -7.39 -2.77 5.87
N GLY A 28 -8.17 -1.75 5.59
CA GLY A 28 -9.59 -1.73 5.87
C GLY A 28 -10.01 -1.00 7.15
N VAL A 29 -11.30 -1.09 7.44
CA VAL A 29 -11.93 -0.37 8.56
C VAL A 29 -11.40 -0.79 9.92
N ASP A 30 -11.19 -2.09 10.13
CA ASP A 30 -10.74 -2.60 11.43
C ASP A 30 -9.29 -2.22 11.73
N PHE A 31 -8.48 -2.04 10.70
CA PHE A 31 -7.15 -1.47 10.82
C PHE A 31 -7.21 -0.03 11.33
N LEU A 32 -8.03 0.83 10.71
CA LEU A 32 -8.18 2.23 11.13
C LEU A 32 -8.85 2.39 12.51
N LYS A 33 -9.71 1.45 12.91
CA LYS A 33 -10.23 1.43 14.30
C LYS A 33 -9.10 1.23 15.32
N LYS A 34 -8.11 0.40 15.00
CA LYS A 34 -6.97 0.14 15.89
C LYS A 34 -6.03 1.33 15.97
N THR A 35 -5.79 2.05 14.87
CA THR A 35 -4.97 3.27 14.89
C THR A 35 -5.63 4.40 15.68
N GLY A 36 -6.95 4.49 15.69
CA GLY A 36 -7.75 5.43 16.47
C GLY A 36 -7.63 6.89 16.07
N ARG A 37 -6.70 7.25 15.20
CA ARG A 37 -6.43 8.63 14.78
C ARG A 37 -5.89 8.71 13.35
N LEU A 38 -6.11 9.87 12.73
CA LEU A 38 -5.66 10.19 11.38
C LEU A 38 -4.96 11.55 11.36
N TYR A 39 -4.07 11.73 10.41
CA TYR A 39 -3.29 12.94 10.22
C TYR A 39 -3.59 13.61 8.89
N ALA A 40 -3.48 14.93 8.87
CA ALA A 40 -3.86 15.75 7.74
C ALA A 40 -2.80 15.82 6.63
N SER A 41 -1.60 15.28 6.83
CA SER A 41 -0.52 15.31 5.84
C SER A 41 0.47 14.15 6.00
N ALA A 42 1.24 13.89 4.93
CA ALA A 42 2.33 12.91 4.91
C ALA A 42 3.47 13.19 5.91
N LYS A 43 3.47 14.37 6.54
CA LYS A 43 4.42 14.77 7.59
C LYS A 43 3.76 14.85 8.97
N GLY A 44 2.56 14.26 9.12
CA GLY A 44 1.72 14.35 10.32
C GLY A 44 0.82 15.58 10.26
N GLY A 45 1.18 16.65 10.94
CA GLY A 45 0.37 17.87 11.00
C GLY A 45 -0.84 17.71 11.94
N LYS A 46 -1.98 18.29 11.56
CA LYS A 46 -3.19 18.21 12.39
C LYS A 46 -3.66 16.77 12.54
N CYS A 47 -3.80 16.35 13.79
CA CYS A 47 -4.32 15.04 14.19
C CYS A 47 -5.84 15.13 14.39
N TYR A 48 -6.55 14.09 13.98
CA TYR A 48 -7.99 13.90 14.16
C TYR A 48 -8.23 12.55 14.80
N ASN A 49 -8.89 12.52 15.96
CA ASN A 49 -9.33 11.27 16.56
C ASN A 49 -10.54 10.71 15.80
N ILE A 50 -10.56 9.41 15.59
CA ILE A 50 -11.68 8.70 14.96
C ILE A 50 -12.75 8.46 16.03
N ILE A 51 -13.92 9.09 15.88
CA ILE A 51 -15.07 8.82 16.74
C ILE A 51 -15.74 7.50 16.32
N SER A 52 -15.97 7.35 15.03
CA SER A 52 -16.53 6.13 14.46
C SER A 52 -16.03 5.90 13.04
N ILE A 53 -15.86 4.64 12.69
CA ILE A 53 -15.62 4.21 11.32
C ILE A 53 -16.30 2.87 11.10
N ARG A 54 -17.05 2.75 10.00
CA ARG A 54 -17.79 1.54 9.65
C ARG A 54 -17.78 1.31 8.13
N PRO A 55 -17.84 0.05 7.68
CA PRO A 55 -17.88 -0.23 6.26
C PRO A 55 -19.20 0.23 5.61
N GLN A 56 -19.11 0.71 4.38
CA GLN A 56 -20.25 1.02 3.51
C GLN A 56 -19.92 0.65 2.06
N GLY A 57 -20.26 -0.57 1.66
CA GLY A 57 -19.85 -1.11 0.37
C GLY A 57 -18.32 -1.20 0.28
N GLN A 58 -17.73 -0.59 -0.74
CA GLN A 58 -16.27 -0.54 -0.94
C GLN A 58 -15.60 0.66 -0.23
N MET A 59 -16.39 1.49 0.45
CA MET A 59 -15.91 2.66 1.20
C MET A 59 -16.14 2.48 2.69
N ALA A 60 -15.67 3.43 3.48
CA ALA A 60 -15.99 3.55 4.89
C ALA A 60 -16.77 4.83 5.16
N LEU A 61 -17.68 4.79 6.15
CA LEU A 61 -18.22 5.98 6.77
C LEU A 61 -17.36 6.34 7.97
N LEU A 62 -16.79 7.52 7.93
CA LEU A 62 -15.84 8.05 8.90
C LEU A 62 -16.44 9.26 9.61
N GLN A 63 -16.36 9.31 10.94
CA GLN A 63 -16.63 10.49 11.75
C GLN A 63 -15.39 10.83 12.59
N LEU A 64 -14.98 12.09 12.51
CA LEU A 64 -13.78 12.61 13.20
C LEU A 64 -14.21 13.57 14.31
N GLU A 65 -13.43 13.60 15.38
CA GLU A 65 -13.59 14.58 16.44
C GLU A 65 -13.43 16.01 15.92
N GLY A 66 -14.35 16.89 16.30
CA GLY A 66 -14.37 18.27 15.84
C GLY A 66 -15.01 18.46 14.45
N VAL A 67 -15.52 17.40 13.83
CA VAL A 67 -16.29 17.46 12.57
C VAL A 67 -17.72 17.05 12.84
N ASN A 68 -18.57 18.02 13.26
CA ASN A 68 -19.87 17.76 13.84
C ASN A 68 -21.05 18.14 12.94
N ASP A 69 -20.77 18.74 11.79
CA ASP A 69 -21.78 19.17 10.83
C ASP A 69 -21.33 18.94 9.37
N MET A 70 -22.27 19.14 8.46
CA MET A 70 -22.05 18.92 7.04
C MET A 70 -21.05 19.91 6.44
N ASP A 71 -20.96 21.14 6.93
CA ASP A 71 -20.06 22.15 6.38
C ASP A 71 -18.61 21.87 6.77
N ALA A 72 -18.38 21.48 8.03
CA ALA A 72 -17.07 21.00 8.49
C ALA A 72 -16.61 19.76 7.71
N ALA A 73 -17.51 18.81 7.48
CA ALA A 73 -17.24 17.61 6.67
C ALA A 73 -16.96 17.97 5.20
N ARG A 74 -17.73 18.91 4.63
CA ARG A 74 -17.53 19.37 3.24
C ARG A 74 -16.16 20.01 3.04
N ALA A 75 -15.66 20.75 4.04
CA ALA A 75 -14.32 21.35 3.99
C ALA A 75 -13.19 20.32 3.89
N LEU A 76 -13.44 19.06 4.28
CA LEU A 76 -12.49 17.96 4.20
C LEU A 76 -12.63 17.12 2.92
N ARG A 77 -13.59 17.43 2.05
CA ARG A 77 -13.76 16.74 0.77
C ARG A 77 -12.49 16.83 -0.09
N GLY A 78 -12.08 15.70 -0.66
CA GLY A 78 -10.86 15.57 -1.46
C GLY A 78 -9.57 15.47 -0.65
N LYS A 79 -9.65 15.59 0.69
CA LYS A 79 -8.48 15.47 1.56
C LYS A 79 -8.04 14.03 1.67
N VAL A 80 -6.74 13.80 1.54
CA VAL A 80 -6.08 12.54 1.87
C VAL A 80 -5.70 12.58 3.34
N PHE A 81 -6.05 11.51 4.04
CA PHE A 81 -5.67 11.29 5.42
C PHE A 81 -4.58 10.22 5.52
N TYR A 82 -3.77 10.35 6.55
CA TYR A 82 -2.62 9.50 6.83
C TYR A 82 -2.76 8.88 8.23
N PHE A 83 -2.20 7.70 8.43
CA PHE A 83 -2.03 7.12 9.76
C PHE A 83 -0.54 7.09 10.11
N ASP A 84 -0.23 7.15 11.40
CA ASP A 84 1.14 6.96 11.90
C ASP A 84 1.43 5.45 11.95
N ARG A 85 2.53 5.01 11.34
CA ARG A 85 2.91 3.60 11.35
C ARG A 85 3.14 3.04 12.75
N SER A 86 3.47 3.90 13.72
CA SER A 86 3.63 3.51 15.13
C SER A 86 2.31 3.20 15.84
N ASP A 87 1.17 3.67 15.29
CA ASP A 87 -0.16 3.40 15.83
C ASP A 87 -0.71 2.02 15.44
N ALA A 88 -0.02 1.33 14.53
CA ALA A 88 -0.43 0.00 14.06
C ALA A 88 0.76 -0.97 14.08
N THR A 89 0.51 -2.18 14.57
CA THR A 89 1.50 -3.26 14.55
C THR A 89 1.14 -4.21 13.41
N LEU A 90 2.04 -4.36 12.45
CA LEU A 90 1.91 -5.41 11.43
C LEU A 90 2.31 -6.77 12.01
N PRO A 91 1.68 -7.86 11.57
CA PRO A 91 2.16 -9.21 11.83
C PRO A 91 3.60 -9.39 11.35
N GLU A 92 4.34 -10.29 11.98
CA GLU A 92 5.70 -10.63 11.56
C GLU A 92 5.75 -11.06 10.09
N GLY A 93 6.74 -10.56 9.34
CA GLY A 93 6.90 -10.83 7.91
C GLY A 93 5.98 -10.03 6.99
N ARG A 94 5.10 -9.19 7.55
CA ARG A 94 4.27 -8.25 6.78
C ARG A 94 4.91 -6.87 6.70
N TRP A 95 4.74 -6.22 5.54
CA TRP A 95 5.26 -4.89 5.26
C TRP A 95 4.18 -4.02 4.62
N TYR A 96 4.23 -2.72 4.85
CA TYR A 96 3.38 -1.81 4.11
C TYR A 96 3.81 -1.75 2.65
N VAL A 97 2.86 -1.65 1.73
CA VAL A 97 3.15 -1.54 0.29
C VAL A 97 4.11 -0.38 0.01
N ALA A 98 3.94 0.74 0.71
CA ALA A 98 4.82 1.90 0.59
C ALA A 98 6.30 1.63 0.94
N ASP A 99 6.58 0.61 1.75
CA ASP A 99 7.96 0.21 2.08
C ASP A 99 8.53 -0.74 1.02
N LEU A 100 7.69 -1.50 0.35
CA LEU A 100 8.08 -2.46 -0.70
C LEU A 100 8.37 -1.77 -2.03
N ILE A 101 7.66 -0.68 -2.34
CA ILE A 101 7.91 0.11 -3.54
C ILE A 101 9.32 0.72 -3.46
N GLY A 102 10.09 0.55 -4.53
CA GLY A 102 11.47 1.00 -4.62
C GLY A 102 12.52 -0.02 -4.15
N CYS A 103 12.09 -1.16 -3.57
CA CYS A 103 13.01 -2.25 -3.25
C CYS A 103 13.54 -2.91 -4.53
N GLU A 104 14.81 -3.26 -4.53
CA GLU A 104 15.41 -4.08 -5.57
C GLU A 104 14.95 -5.53 -5.44
N VAL A 105 14.58 -6.15 -6.55
CA VAL A 105 14.28 -7.57 -6.63
C VAL A 105 15.55 -8.31 -7.03
N ARG A 106 16.04 -9.15 -6.13
CA ARG A 106 17.31 -9.88 -6.28
C ARG A 106 17.08 -11.37 -6.27
N ASP A 107 17.86 -12.08 -7.07
CA ASP A 107 17.93 -13.53 -7.01
C ASP A 107 18.52 -13.98 -5.67
N ALA A 108 17.86 -14.92 -4.99
CA ALA A 108 18.28 -15.42 -3.67
C ALA A 108 19.59 -16.23 -3.73
N ASP A 109 19.89 -16.86 -4.87
CA ASP A 109 21.04 -17.74 -5.03
C ASP A 109 22.24 -17.02 -5.67
N THR A 110 21.99 -16.19 -6.67
CA THR A 110 23.03 -15.54 -7.47
C THR A 110 23.28 -14.09 -7.10
N GLY A 111 22.30 -13.42 -6.44
CA GLY A 111 22.34 -11.99 -6.16
C GLY A 111 22.07 -11.11 -7.39
N LYS A 112 21.73 -11.69 -8.56
CA LYS A 112 21.36 -10.93 -9.77
C LYS A 112 20.19 -10.00 -9.46
N VAL A 113 20.29 -8.72 -9.84
CA VAL A 113 19.20 -7.75 -9.70
C VAL A 113 18.33 -7.80 -10.96
N TYR A 114 17.04 -8.10 -10.78
CA TYR A 114 16.07 -8.14 -11.86
C TYR A 114 15.41 -6.79 -12.13
N GLY A 115 15.32 -5.94 -11.14
CA GLY A 115 14.70 -4.62 -11.26
C GLY A 115 14.27 -4.06 -9.92
N VAL A 116 13.33 -3.12 -9.97
CA VAL A 116 12.80 -2.40 -8.81
C VAL A 116 11.29 -2.55 -8.75
N VAL A 117 10.73 -2.79 -7.56
CA VAL A 117 9.29 -2.85 -7.34
C VAL A 117 8.65 -1.49 -7.62
N THR A 118 7.67 -1.45 -8.51
CA THR A 118 6.91 -0.24 -8.87
C THR A 118 5.50 -0.23 -8.32
N SER A 119 4.86 -1.41 -8.19
CA SER A 119 3.57 -1.54 -7.50
C SER A 119 3.43 -2.89 -6.81
N VAL A 120 2.53 -2.95 -5.85
CA VAL A 120 2.05 -4.19 -5.22
C VAL A 120 0.54 -4.10 -5.14
N ASP A 121 -0.13 -5.01 -5.82
CA ASP A 121 -1.57 -5.07 -5.94
C ASP A 121 -2.12 -6.29 -5.18
N HIS A 122 -3.35 -6.18 -4.67
CA HIS A 122 -4.05 -7.23 -3.91
C HIS A 122 -5.34 -7.66 -4.64
N PRO A 123 -5.25 -8.34 -5.81
CA PRO A 123 -6.45 -8.71 -6.57
C PRO A 123 -7.28 -9.83 -5.93
N GLY A 124 -6.80 -10.43 -4.85
CA GLY A 124 -7.47 -11.56 -4.19
C GLY A 124 -6.67 -12.11 -3.03
N ALA A 125 -6.41 -13.42 -3.03
CA ALA A 125 -5.72 -14.12 -1.94
C ALA A 125 -4.20 -13.90 -1.89
N GLN A 126 -3.61 -13.35 -2.95
CA GLN A 126 -2.17 -13.18 -3.10
C GLN A 126 -1.83 -11.78 -3.57
N ASP A 127 -0.69 -11.28 -3.12
CA ASP A 127 -0.11 -10.04 -3.60
C ASP A 127 0.51 -10.29 -4.99
N ILE A 128 0.38 -9.31 -5.89
CA ILE A 128 1.06 -9.30 -7.18
C ILE A 128 2.04 -8.13 -7.17
N TYR A 129 3.30 -8.44 -7.35
CA TYR A 129 4.37 -7.47 -7.44
C TYR A 129 4.63 -7.11 -8.90
N THR A 130 4.66 -5.83 -9.22
CA THR A 130 5.13 -5.34 -10.51
C THR A 130 6.56 -4.81 -10.33
N VAL A 131 7.47 -5.29 -11.18
CA VAL A 131 8.89 -4.97 -11.16
C VAL A 131 9.27 -4.36 -12.48
N LYS A 132 9.97 -3.24 -12.45
CA LYS A 132 10.54 -2.60 -13.62
C LYS A 132 12.01 -2.93 -13.72
N SER A 133 12.41 -3.61 -14.81
CA SER A 133 13.80 -3.95 -15.09
C SER A 133 14.63 -2.73 -15.50
N PRO A 134 15.96 -2.83 -15.49
CA PRO A 134 16.87 -1.78 -16.03
C PRO A 134 16.62 -1.46 -17.52
N SER A 135 16.13 -2.42 -18.30
CA SER A 135 15.74 -2.22 -19.72
C SER A 135 14.43 -1.44 -19.87
N GLY A 136 13.68 -1.24 -18.78
CA GLY A 136 12.38 -0.58 -18.76
C GLY A 136 11.18 -1.51 -18.95
N ARG A 137 11.40 -2.82 -19.11
CA ARG A 137 10.31 -3.81 -19.14
C ARG A 137 9.67 -3.97 -17.76
N GLU A 138 8.38 -4.29 -17.75
CA GLU A 138 7.64 -4.58 -16.54
C GLU A 138 7.33 -6.07 -16.47
N TYR A 139 7.64 -6.67 -15.34
CA TYR A 139 7.37 -8.04 -14.98
C TYR A 139 6.42 -8.09 -13.79
N MET A 140 5.60 -9.12 -13.73
CA MET A 140 4.73 -9.37 -12.59
C MET A 140 5.00 -10.74 -12.00
N PHE A 141 5.05 -10.82 -10.67
CA PHE A 141 5.15 -12.11 -9.98
C PHE A 141 4.27 -12.16 -8.73
N PRO A 142 3.79 -13.35 -8.36
CA PRO A 142 2.98 -13.53 -7.16
C PRO A 142 3.85 -13.53 -5.91
N GLY A 143 3.35 -12.92 -4.83
CA GLY A 143 3.99 -12.87 -3.51
C GLY A 143 3.83 -14.18 -2.71
N VAL A 144 4.10 -15.33 -3.33
CA VAL A 144 4.00 -16.66 -2.72
C VAL A 144 5.37 -17.16 -2.24
N ASP A 145 5.40 -17.96 -1.18
CA ASP A 145 6.65 -18.46 -0.57
C ASP A 145 7.50 -19.31 -1.52
N ALA A 146 6.85 -19.95 -2.51
CA ALA A 146 7.57 -20.70 -3.54
C ALA A 146 8.50 -19.81 -4.37
N PHE A 147 8.12 -18.58 -4.60
CA PHE A 147 8.84 -17.62 -5.43
C PHE A 147 9.57 -16.58 -4.59
N LEU A 148 8.90 -15.98 -3.60
CA LEU A 148 9.41 -14.90 -2.76
C LEU A 148 10.00 -15.48 -1.46
N LYS A 149 11.30 -15.30 -1.25
CA LYS A 149 12.04 -15.87 -0.12
C LYS A 149 12.16 -14.92 1.07
N GLU A 150 12.42 -13.65 0.81
CA GLU A 150 12.62 -12.66 1.85
C GLU A 150 12.15 -11.27 1.38
N ARG A 151 11.61 -10.51 2.32
CA ARG A 151 11.34 -9.09 2.16
C ARG A 151 12.15 -8.33 3.19
N ASN A 152 13.06 -7.48 2.75
CA ASN A 152 13.90 -6.65 3.62
C ASN A 152 13.90 -5.18 3.17
N PRO A 153 12.75 -4.48 3.29
CA PRO A 153 12.65 -3.07 2.94
C PRO A 153 13.61 -2.14 3.70
N PRO A 154 13.98 -2.41 4.98
CA PRO A 154 14.99 -1.59 5.65
C PRO A 154 16.32 -1.53 4.92
N GLU A 155 16.72 -2.61 4.27
CA GLU A 155 17.93 -2.69 3.45
C GLU A 155 17.65 -2.50 1.95
N GLY A 156 16.39 -2.30 1.57
CA GLY A 156 15.97 -1.93 0.23
C GLY A 156 15.92 -3.07 -0.78
N TYR A 157 15.76 -4.33 -0.35
CA TYR A 157 15.69 -5.45 -1.27
C TYR A 157 14.57 -6.47 -0.95
N ILE A 158 14.25 -7.26 -1.95
CA ILE A 158 13.41 -8.46 -1.88
C ILE A 158 14.15 -9.60 -2.57
N LEU A 159 14.25 -10.77 -1.90
CA LEU A 159 14.86 -11.97 -2.46
C LEU A 159 13.81 -12.87 -3.09
N VAL A 160 14.07 -13.30 -4.30
CA VAL A 160 13.21 -14.20 -5.08
C VAL A 160 14.00 -15.39 -5.62
N THR A 161 13.31 -16.52 -5.84
CA THR A 161 13.82 -17.62 -6.67
C THR A 161 12.91 -17.70 -7.90
N PRO A 162 13.27 -17.02 -9.00
CA PRO A 162 12.41 -16.93 -10.16
C PRO A 162 12.35 -18.26 -10.92
N ILE A 163 11.21 -18.50 -11.56
CA ILE A 163 11.08 -19.53 -12.57
C ILE A 163 11.86 -19.02 -13.81
N PRO A 164 12.69 -19.84 -14.45
CA PRO A 164 13.42 -19.43 -15.67
C PRO A 164 12.48 -18.81 -16.71
N GLY A 165 12.86 -17.66 -17.25
CA GLY A 165 12.08 -16.90 -18.22
C GLY A 165 10.99 -15.98 -17.66
N LEU A 166 10.78 -15.93 -16.34
CA LEU A 166 9.77 -15.04 -15.76
C LEU A 166 10.28 -13.61 -15.52
N LEU A 167 11.55 -13.45 -15.17
CA LEU A 167 12.19 -12.18 -14.87
C LEU A 167 13.46 -11.90 -15.73
N ASP A 168 13.70 -12.71 -16.77
CA ASP A 168 14.87 -12.58 -17.64
C ASP A 168 14.55 -11.86 -18.94
N ASP A 169 15.26 -10.77 -19.21
CA ASP A 169 15.20 -10.06 -20.50
C ASP A 169 15.72 -10.91 -21.68
N ASP A 170 16.52 -11.93 -21.38
CA ASP A 170 17.22 -12.75 -22.39
C ASP A 170 16.33 -13.83 -23.03
N PHE A 171 15.16 -14.14 -22.45
CA PHE A 171 14.28 -15.22 -22.94
C PHE A 171 13.53 -14.87 -24.25
N ASP A 172 13.36 -13.58 -24.56
CA ASP A 172 12.68 -13.14 -25.76
C ASP A 172 13.64 -13.02 -26.98
N SER A 173 14.97 -12.94 -26.77
CA SER A 173 15.94 -12.85 -27.86
C SER A 173 16.07 -14.15 -28.68
N GLU A 174 15.68 -15.29 -28.08
CA GLU A 174 15.71 -16.60 -28.79
C GLU A 174 14.45 -16.86 -29.66
N ARG A 175 13.38 -16.02 -29.50
CA ARG A 175 12.13 -16.17 -30.29
C ARG A 175 12.06 -15.31 -31.55
N GLU A 176 12.96 -14.36 -31.71
CA GLU A 176 13.04 -13.50 -32.90
C GLU A 176 13.99 -14.03 -33.99
N GLU A 177 14.66 -15.18 -33.76
CA GLU A 177 15.60 -15.79 -34.73
C GLU A 177 15.08 -17.10 -35.35
N GLU A 178 13.79 -17.47 -35.22
CA GLU A 178 13.18 -18.61 -35.95
C GLU A 178 12.21 -18.17 -37.05
#